data_888c38795f1535e6e0135ec391399c10
#
_entry.id   888c38795f1535e6e0135ec391399c10
#
_cell.length_a   1.000
_cell.length_b   1.000
_cell.length_c   1.000
_cell.angle_alpha   90.00
_cell.angle_beta   90.00
_cell.angle_gamma   90.00
#
_symmetry.space_group_name_H-M   'P 1'
#
loop_
_entity.id
_entity.type
_entity.pdbx_description
1 polymer ?
#
loop_
_entity_poly.entity_id
_entity_poly.type
_entity_poly.pdbx_seq_one_letter_code
_entity_poly.pdbx_strand_id
1 'polypeptide(L)'
;MNNKNNNVVRATLRTATQVIAILAVILVTLIACGKKDDKESVSNKDLIGTWVLESSTIDGKNSRDIVIDGKKISERLLGDCYKKNKIIFTDKEIVLYTYSLDKKTNQCEEEWASASYVLSGNTLVVKGEGGAGSLNISIVGNKLMLKGIFNSQGIEALKPFDGKRFVDIYRKL
;
A
#
# COMPACT_ATOMS: atom_id res chain seq x y z
N MET A 1 25.96 -24.26 24.34
CA MET A 1 24.73 -24.71 23.67
C MET A 1 23.74 -23.54 23.69
N ASN A 2 23.05 -23.28 22.61
CA ASN A 2 21.99 -22.30 22.39
C ASN A 2 22.39 -20.82 22.13
N ASN A 3 22.85 -20.58 20.92
CA ASN A 3 22.88 -19.18 20.39
C ASN A 3 22.39 -19.07 18.92
N LYS A 4 21.58 -20.04 18.45
CA LYS A 4 21.04 -20.05 17.08
C LYS A 4 19.62 -19.47 16.95
N ASN A 5 18.83 -19.40 18.04
CA ASN A 5 17.42 -19.00 17.97
C ASN A 5 17.20 -17.47 17.97
N ASN A 6 18.17 -16.68 18.43
CA ASN A 6 17.98 -15.23 18.53
C ASN A 6 18.14 -14.48 17.19
N ASN A 7 18.76 -15.11 16.18
CA ASN A 7 18.96 -14.46 14.89
C ASN A 7 17.77 -14.60 13.94
N VAL A 8 16.97 -15.66 14.08
CA VAL A 8 15.77 -15.89 13.26
C VAL A 8 14.65 -14.93 13.67
N VAL A 9 14.47 -14.74 14.99
CA VAL A 9 13.44 -13.83 15.52
C VAL A 9 13.74 -12.37 15.17
N ARG A 10 15.04 -11.99 15.13
CA ARG A 10 15.44 -10.62 14.75
C ARG A 10 15.31 -10.34 13.25
N ALA A 11 15.44 -11.35 12.41
CA ALA A 11 15.25 -11.19 10.96
C ALA A 11 13.76 -11.04 10.60
N THR A 12 12.89 -11.81 11.23
CA THR A 12 11.42 -11.70 11.02
C THR A 12 10.86 -10.39 11.58
N LEU A 13 11.40 -9.87 12.70
CA LEU A 13 10.95 -8.58 13.23
C LEU A 13 11.34 -7.40 12.31
N ARG A 14 12.48 -7.48 11.62
CA ARG A 14 12.93 -6.39 10.71
C ARG A 14 12.12 -6.33 9.42
N THR A 15 11.66 -7.45 8.91
CA THR A 15 10.81 -7.49 7.71
C THR A 15 9.38 -7.07 8.02
N ALA A 16 8.81 -7.49 9.14
CA ALA A 16 7.49 -7.06 9.60
C ALA A 16 7.42 -5.54 9.81
N THR A 17 8.48 -4.93 10.35
CA THR A 17 8.56 -3.47 10.54
C THR A 17 8.59 -2.72 9.22
N GLN A 18 9.11 -3.31 8.14
CA GLN A 18 9.15 -2.67 6.82
C GLN A 18 7.80 -2.69 6.10
N VAL A 19 6.97 -3.69 6.33
CA VAL A 19 5.63 -3.78 5.71
C VAL A 19 4.63 -2.89 6.43
N ILE A 20 4.73 -2.80 7.75
CA ILE A 20 3.94 -1.85 8.55
C ILE A 20 4.26 -0.40 8.13
N ALA A 21 5.50 -0.14 7.72
CA ALA A 21 5.92 1.13 7.18
C ALA A 21 5.14 1.55 5.92
N ILE A 22 4.67 0.65 5.09
CA ILE A 22 3.93 0.97 3.87
C ILE A 22 2.49 1.42 4.18
N LEU A 23 1.88 0.98 5.27
CA LEU A 23 0.54 1.39 5.70
C LEU A 23 0.49 2.72 6.45
N ALA A 24 1.60 3.12 7.10
CA ALA A 24 1.64 4.33 7.91
C ALA A 24 1.95 5.62 7.11
N VAL A 25 2.05 5.53 5.78
CA VAL A 25 2.61 6.56 4.89
C VAL A 25 1.66 7.66 4.49
N ILE A 26 0.62 7.93 5.23
CA ILE A 26 -0.26 8.99 4.78
C ILE A 26 -0.51 10.00 5.91
N LEU A 27 0.36 10.93 6.03
CA LEU A 27 0.07 12.15 6.78
C LEU A 27 0.48 13.37 5.96
N VAL A 28 -0.48 14.22 5.76
CA VAL A 28 -0.40 15.68 5.62
C VAL A 28 -0.97 16.29 4.35
N THR A 29 -1.89 17.09 4.70
CA THR A 29 -2.42 18.38 4.28
C THR A 29 -3.43 18.41 3.15
N LEU A 30 -4.62 18.65 3.62
CA LEU A 30 -5.70 19.25 2.88
C LEU A 30 -5.49 20.74 2.76
N ILE A 31 -5.37 21.24 1.56
CA ILE A 31 -6.13 22.40 1.08
C ILE A 31 -6.10 22.31 -0.45
N ALA A 32 -7.16 21.86 -1.05
CA ALA A 32 -7.45 22.16 -2.44
C ALA A 32 -8.95 22.38 -2.54
N CYS A 33 -9.33 23.62 -2.42
CA CYS A 33 -10.56 24.15 -3.00
C CYS A 33 -10.54 23.85 -4.49
N GLY A 34 -11.42 23.00 -5.00
CA GLY A 34 -11.48 22.65 -6.42
C GLY A 34 -12.79 21.96 -6.73
N LYS A 35 -13.69 22.70 -7.37
CA LYS A 35 -14.88 22.31 -8.14
C LYS A 35 -15.59 21.04 -7.67
N LYS A 36 -16.84 21.23 -7.23
CA LYS A 36 -17.83 20.17 -7.08
C LYS A 36 -18.03 19.45 -8.43
N ASP A 37 -17.30 18.39 -8.65
CA ASP A 37 -17.81 17.29 -9.44
C ASP A 37 -18.67 16.48 -8.48
N ASP A 38 -19.95 16.30 -8.80
CA ASP A 38 -20.91 15.45 -8.07
C ASP A 38 -20.46 13.98 -8.22
N LYS A 39 -19.32 13.62 -7.65
CA LYS A 39 -18.88 12.25 -7.51
C LYS A 39 -19.59 11.68 -6.30
N GLU A 40 -20.47 10.75 -6.57
CA GLU A 40 -21.17 9.96 -5.58
C GLU A 40 -20.20 9.55 -4.46
N SER A 41 -20.54 9.86 -3.21
CA SER A 41 -19.68 9.53 -2.07
C SER A 41 -19.63 8.01 -1.91
N VAL A 42 -18.42 7.48 -1.75
CA VAL A 42 -18.21 6.06 -1.51
C VAL A 42 -18.82 5.68 -0.16
N SER A 43 -19.60 4.61 -0.12
CA SER A 43 -20.12 4.06 1.14
C SER A 43 -19.27 2.90 1.65
N ASN A 44 -19.35 2.62 2.97
CA ASN A 44 -18.65 1.45 3.54
C ASN A 44 -19.07 0.14 2.86
N LYS A 45 -20.35 0.01 2.46
CA LYS A 45 -20.84 -1.19 1.78
C LYS A 45 -20.15 -1.42 0.43
N ASP A 46 -19.83 -0.35 -0.29
CA ASP A 46 -19.15 -0.43 -1.58
C ASP A 46 -17.71 -0.89 -1.41
N LEU A 47 -17.07 -0.51 -0.30
CA LEU A 47 -15.71 -0.92 0.02
C LEU A 47 -15.59 -2.38 0.44
N ILE A 48 -16.54 -2.90 1.23
CA ILE A 48 -16.45 -4.26 1.78
C ILE A 48 -16.23 -5.27 0.67
N GLY A 49 -15.20 -6.13 0.88
CA GLY A 49 -14.81 -7.19 -0.02
C GLY A 49 -13.32 -7.25 -0.29
N THR A 50 -12.94 -8.11 -1.23
CA THR A 50 -11.56 -8.32 -1.65
C THR A 50 -11.27 -7.58 -2.93
N TRP A 51 -10.16 -6.84 -2.92
CA TRP A 51 -9.72 -6.02 -4.03
C TRP A 51 -8.29 -6.40 -4.40
N VAL A 52 -8.05 -6.76 -5.66
CA VAL A 52 -6.73 -7.16 -6.16
C VAL A 52 -6.11 -6.02 -6.94
N LEU A 53 -4.82 -5.77 -6.71
CA LEU A 53 -4.06 -4.71 -7.36
C LEU A 53 -3.97 -4.96 -8.88
N GLU A 54 -4.45 -4.01 -9.67
CA GLU A 54 -4.29 -4.00 -11.13
C GLU A 54 -3.08 -3.16 -11.57
N SER A 55 -2.97 -1.98 -11.01
CA SER A 55 -1.88 -1.06 -11.35
C SER A 55 -1.55 -0.12 -10.21
N SER A 56 -0.30 0.34 -10.20
CA SER A 56 0.21 1.33 -9.27
C SER A 56 1.09 2.32 -10.03
N THR A 57 0.89 3.60 -9.78
CA THR A 57 1.69 4.68 -10.38
C THR A 57 2.21 5.63 -9.31
N ILE A 58 3.41 6.14 -9.51
CA ILE A 58 3.98 7.24 -8.73
C ILE A 58 4.36 8.35 -9.70
N ASP A 59 3.79 9.53 -9.47
CA ASP A 59 3.99 10.71 -10.34
C ASP A 59 3.65 10.42 -11.82
N GLY A 60 2.60 9.62 -12.04
CA GLY A 60 2.13 9.21 -13.36
C GLY A 60 2.94 8.11 -14.03
N LYS A 61 4.05 7.69 -13.46
CA LYS A 61 4.87 6.57 -13.96
C LYS A 61 4.45 5.27 -13.30
N ASN A 62 4.38 4.20 -14.08
CA ASN A 62 4.13 2.88 -13.51
C ASN A 62 5.21 2.56 -12.47
N SER A 63 4.79 2.26 -11.24
CA SER A 63 5.71 2.00 -10.12
C SER A 63 6.71 0.87 -10.41
N ARG A 64 6.34 -0.07 -11.27
CA ARG A 64 7.20 -1.19 -11.70
C ARG A 64 8.38 -0.76 -12.55
N ASP A 65 8.20 0.29 -13.36
CA ASP A 65 9.20 0.79 -14.30
C ASP A 65 10.13 1.83 -13.70
N ILE A 66 9.90 2.19 -12.43
CA ILE A 66 10.77 3.09 -11.69
C ILE A 66 12.11 2.40 -11.48
N VAL A 67 13.18 3.12 -11.84
CA VAL A 67 14.57 2.64 -11.73
C VAL A 67 15.19 3.20 -10.46
N ILE A 68 15.73 2.34 -9.62
CA ILE A 68 16.51 2.67 -8.43
C ILE A 68 17.85 1.96 -8.53
N ASP A 69 18.96 2.72 -8.42
CA ASP A 69 20.33 2.20 -8.58
C ASP A 69 20.49 1.34 -9.85
N GLY A 70 19.97 1.82 -10.98
CA GLY A 70 20.10 1.16 -12.28
C GLY A 70 19.24 -0.08 -12.49
N LYS A 71 18.37 -0.45 -11.53
CA LYS A 71 17.47 -1.61 -11.66
C LYS A 71 16.02 -1.20 -11.45
N LYS A 72 15.10 -1.76 -12.22
CA LYS A 72 13.67 -1.56 -12.02
C LYS A 72 13.22 -2.08 -10.66
N ILE A 73 12.26 -1.40 -10.01
CA ILE A 73 11.66 -1.88 -8.75
C ILE A 73 11.09 -3.29 -8.93
N SER A 74 10.44 -3.55 -10.05
CA SER A 74 9.91 -4.88 -10.37
C SER A 74 10.96 -5.99 -10.38
N GLU A 75 12.18 -5.68 -10.82
CA GLU A 75 13.29 -6.64 -10.86
C GLU A 75 13.94 -6.82 -9.49
N ARG A 76 13.94 -5.76 -8.66
CA ARG A 76 14.61 -5.76 -7.36
C ARG A 76 13.83 -6.41 -6.25
N LEU A 77 12.53 -6.14 -6.19
CA LEU A 77 11.75 -6.41 -4.98
C LEU A 77 10.59 -7.38 -5.20
N LEU A 78 10.00 -7.44 -6.37
CA LEU A 78 8.66 -7.98 -6.46
C LEU A 78 8.47 -9.11 -7.48
N GLY A 79 9.31 -9.21 -8.51
CA GLY A 79 9.04 -10.13 -9.62
C GLY A 79 7.59 -10.00 -10.10
N ASP A 80 6.93 -11.10 -10.39
CA ASP A 80 5.48 -11.14 -10.68
C ASP A 80 4.61 -11.30 -9.42
N CYS A 81 5.22 -11.43 -8.26
CA CYS A 81 4.52 -11.66 -6.98
C CYS A 81 3.59 -10.51 -6.62
N TYR A 82 3.97 -9.26 -6.93
CA TYR A 82 3.16 -8.08 -6.65
C TYR A 82 1.74 -8.13 -7.28
N LYS A 83 1.54 -8.89 -8.36
CA LYS A 83 0.22 -9.09 -8.98
C LYS A 83 -0.77 -9.80 -8.06
N LYS A 84 -0.26 -10.44 -7.00
CA LYS A 84 -1.06 -11.09 -5.96
C LYS A 84 -1.48 -10.13 -4.85
N ASN A 85 -0.91 -8.91 -4.82
CA ASN A 85 -1.24 -7.92 -3.80
C ASN A 85 -2.73 -7.66 -3.78
N LYS A 86 -3.31 -7.70 -2.60
CA LYS A 86 -4.75 -7.51 -2.40
C LYS A 86 -5.03 -6.74 -1.12
N ILE A 87 -6.16 -6.08 -1.11
CA ILE A 87 -6.71 -5.43 0.07
C ILE A 87 -8.06 -6.07 0.36
N ILE A 88 -8.31 -6.37 1.62
CA ILE A 88 -9.60 -6.83 2.11
C ILE A 88 -10.16 -5.76 3.04
N PHE A 89 -11.34 -5.25 2.69
CA PHE A 89 -12.10 -4.38 3.57
C PHE A 89 -13.19 -5.20 4.26
N THR A 90 -13.24 -5.10 5.57
CA THR A 90 -14.36 -5.51 6.41
C THR A 90 -15.15 -4.28 6.83
N ASP A 91 -16.13 -4.41 7.71
CA ASP A 91 -16.88 -3.29 8.29
C ASP A 91 -16.03 -2.40 9.23
N LYS A 92 -14.89 -2.88 9.71
CA LYS A 92 -14.05 -2.20 10.71
C LYS A 92 -12.58 -2.10 10.35
N GLU A 93 -12.08 -3.01 9.54
CA GLU A 93 -10.66 -3.18 9.29
C GLU A 93 -10.34 -3.27 7.80
N ILE A 94 -9.16 -2.80 7.47
CA ILE A 94 -8.49 -3.02 6.21
C ILE A 94 -7.35 -4.00 6.47
N VAL A 95 -7.25 -5.05 5.66
CA VAL A 95 -6.13 -5.98 5.67
C VAL A 95 -5.42 -5.90 4.32
N LEU A 96 -4.16 -5.52 4.35
CA LEU A 96 -3.30 -5.47 3.17
C LEU A 96 -2.45 -6.75 3.12
N TYR A 97 -2.49 -7.43 2.00
CA TYR A 97 -1.60 -8.53 1.66
C TYR A 97 -0.63 -8.07 0.59
N THR A 98 0.65 -8.21 0.85
CA THR A 98 1.73 -7.91 -0.09
C THR A 98 2.53 -9.17 -0.36
N TYR A 99 3.02 -9.30 -1.58
CA TYR A 99 3.80 -10.46 -2.00
C TYR A 99 5.12 -9.99 -2.57
N SER A 100 6.21 -10.52 -2.03
CA SER A 100 7.58 -10.27 -2.49
C SER A 100 8.22 -11.55 -3.00
N LEU A 101 9.24 -11.42 -3.85
CA LEU A 101 9.98 -12.57 -4.36
C LEU A 101 11.12 -12.92 -3.40
N ASP A 102 11.08 -14.09 -2.79
CA ASP A 102 12.27 -14.65 -2.15
C ASP A 102 13.28 -15.09 -3.23
N LYS A 103 14.41 -14.39 -3.27
CA LYS A 103 15.46 -14.66 -4.26
C LYS A 103 16.18 -15.99 -4.06
N LYS A 104 16.09 -16.59 -2.89
CA LYS A 104 16.74 -17.88 -2.59
C LYS A 104 15.91 -19.04 -3.09
N THR A 105 14.60 -18.97 -2.85
CA THR A 105 13.66 -20.05 -3.21
C THR A 105 12.96 -19.79 -4.54
N ASN A 106 13.03 -18.55 -5.06
CA ASN A 106 12.29 -18.07 -6.22
C ASN A 106 10.76 -18.23 -6.05
N GLN A 107 10.28 -18.16 -4.83
CA GLN A 107 8.85 -18.25 -4.48
C GLN A 107 8.34 -16.90 -3.98
N CYS A 108 7.02 -16.71 -4.11
CA CYS A 108 6.38 -15.52 -3.55
C CYS A 108 6.14 -15.74 -2.06
N GLU A 109 6.69 -14.86 -1.25
CA GLU A 109 6.40 -14.76 0.19
C GLU A 109 5.25 -13.79 0.41
N GLU A 110 4.30 -14.19 1.25
CA GLU A 110 3.17 -13.37 1.65
C GLU A 110 3.49 -12.65 2.97
N GLU A 111 3.24 -11.35 2.99
CA GLU A 111 3.23 -10.55 4.20
C GLU A 111 1.87 -9.85 4.31
N TRP A 112 1.38 -9.64 5.52
CA TRP A 112 0.13 -8.96 5.73
C TRP A 112 0.18 -8.00 6.90
N ALA A 113 -0.65 -6.97 6.83
CA ALA A 113 -0.85 -6.02 7.91
C ALA A 113 -2.32 -5.62 7.98
N SER A 114 -2.82 -5.33 9.18
CA SER A 114 -4.18 -4.83 9.37
C SER A 114 -4.17 -3.47 10.04
N ALA A 115 -5.23 -2.72 9.78
CA ALA A 115 -5.46 -1.41 10.39
C ALA A 115 -6.95 -1.14 10.48
N SER A 116 -7.37 -0.35 11.45
CA SER A 116 -8.73 0.19 11.48
C SER A 116 -8.88 1.33 10.46
N TYR A 117 -10.07 1.56 9.96
CA TYR A 117 -10.33 2.68 9.08
C TYR A 117 -11.64 3.41 9.41
N VAL A 118 -11.70 4.64 8.97
CA VAL A 118 -12.91 5.46 8.96
C VAL A 118 -13.06 6.09 7.58
N LEU A 119 -14.25 5.96 7.00
CA LEU A 119 -14.60 6.58 5.74
C LEU A 119 -15.41 7.85 6.00
N SER A 120 -14.97 8.98 5.43
CA SER A 120 -15.66 10.25 5.47
C SER A 120 -15.76 10.82 4.05
N GLY A 121 -16.93 10.71 3.44
CA GLY A 121 -17.09 11.00 2.00
C GLY A 121 -16.14 10.14 1.16
N ASN A 122 -15.27 10.80 0.41
CA ASN A 122 -14.27 10.15 -0.43
C ASN A 122 -12.88 10.11 0.24
N THR A 123 -12.81 10.31 1.55
CA THR A 123 -11.55 10.25 2.31
C THR A 123 -11.57 9.03 3.23
N LEU A 124 -10.62 8.15 3.04
CA LEU A 124 -10.35 7.00 3.89
C LEU A 124 -9.24 7.37 4.87
N VAL A 125 -9.55 7.37 6.16
CA VAL A 125 -8.55 7.55 7.22
C VAL A 125 -8.21 6.18 7.79
N VAL A 126 -6.96 5.79 7.69
CA VAL A 126 -6.44 4.49 8.17
C VAL A 126 -5.60 4.74 9.42
N LYS A 127 -5.81 3.91 10.45
CA LYS A 127 -5.08 3.97 11.72
C LYS A 127 -4.48 2.60 12.03
N GLY A 128 -3.17 2.52 12.00
CA GLY A 128 -2.39 1.31 12.33
C GLY A 128 -1.32 1.58 13.37
N GLU A 129 -0.52 0.58 13.68
CA GLU A 129 0.57 0.69 14.67
C GLU A 129 1.59 1.77 14.31
N GLY A 130 1.80 2.05 13.03
CA GLY A 130 2.73 3.09 12.54
C GLY A 130 2.14 4.51 12.52
N GLY A 131 0.91 4.73 12.97
CA GLY A 131 0.25 6.03 12.96
C GLY A 131 -1.05 6.05 12.17
N ALA A 132 -1.51 7.25 11.84
CA ALA A 132 -2.70 7.47 11.03
C ALA A 132 -2.35 8.12 9.71
N GLY A 133 -3.09 7.74 8.67
CA GLY A 133 -2.95 8.32 7.36
C GLY A 133 -4.28 8.49 6.65
N SER A 134 -4.32 9.33 5.61
CA SER A 134 -5.53 9.55 4.82
C SER A 134 -5.30 9.36 3.34
N LEU A 135 -6.27 8.75 2.66
CA LEU A 135 -6.30 8.49 1.22
C LEU A 135 -7.55 9.07 0.63
N ASN A 136 -7.46 9.63 -0.56
CA ASN A 136 -8.62 9.86 -1.38
C ASN A 136 -9.00 8.57 -2.09
N ILE A 137 -10.27 8.22 -2.05
CA ILE A 137 -10.79 7.02 -2.68
C ILE A 137 -11.90 7.35 -3.66
N SER A 138 -12.02 6.51 -4.68
CA SER A 138 -13.19 6.50 -5.56
C SER A 138 -13.44 5.08 -6.05
N ILE A 139 -14.72 4.75 -6.24
CA ILE A 139 -15.13 3.48 -6.85
C ILE A 139 -15.87 3.79 -8.13
N VAL A 140 -15.47 3.14 -9.21
CA VAL A 140 -16.15 3.23 -10.52
C VAL A 140 -16.33 1.81 -11.05
N GLY A 141 -17.56 1.36 -11.06
CA GLY A 141 -17.89 -0.03 -11.39
C GLY A 141 -17.22 -0.99 -10.39
N ASN A 142 -16.41 -1.91 -10.88
CA ASN A 142 -15.66 -2.85 -10.04
C ASN A 142 -14.23 -2.41 -9.74
N LYS A 143 -13.90 -1.14 -9.93
CA LYS A 143 -12.55 -0.60 -9.68
C LYS A 143 -12.55 0.36 -8.50
N LEU A 144 -11.65 0.11 -7.54
CA LEU A 144 -11.31 0.98 -6.44
C LEU A 144 -10.02 1.71 -6.78
N MET A 145 -10.03 3.00 -6.69
CA MET A 145 -8.86 3.85 -6.87
C MET A 145 -8.48 4.48 -5.54
N LEU A 146 -7.25 4.26 -5.11
CA LEU A 146 -6.64 4.89 -3.93
C LEU A 146 -5.61 5.91 -4.39
N LYS A 147 -5.72 7.13 -3.87
CA LYS A 147 -4.81 8.23 -4.21
C LYS A 147 -4.24 8.85 -2.95
N GLY A 148 -2.95 9.12 -2.96
CA GLY A 148 -2.27 9.75 -1.82
C GLY A 148 -0.95 10.37 -2.20
N ILE A 149 -0.24 10.81 -1.17
CA ILE A 149 1.12 11.30 -1.27
C ILE A 149 2.06 10.20 -0.76
N PHE A 150 3.07 9.89 -1.57
CA PHE A 150 4.05 8.87 -1.21
C PHE A 150 5.00 9.41 -0.15
N ASN A 151 5.37 8.55 0.80
CA ASN A 151 6.37 8.82 1.82
C ASN A 151 7.17 7.53 2.05
N SER A 152 8.47 7.59 1.92
CA SER A 152 9.37 6.43 2.01
C SER A 152 9.52 5.87 3.42
N GLN A 153 9.06 6.58 4.45
CA GLN A 153 9.23 6.23 5.86
C GLN A 153 10.65 5.81 6.24
N GLY A 154 11.62 6.50 5.67
CA GLY A 154 13.02 6.26 5.97
C GLY A 154 13.67 5.13 5.17
N ILE A 155 12.96 4.52 4.21
CA ILE A 155 13.58 3.63 3.23
C ILE A 155 14.37 4.50 2.25
N GLU A 156 15.69 4.53 2.42
CA GLU A 156 16.60 5.42 1.68
C GLU A 156 16.40 5.34 0.16
N ALA A 157 16.28 4.13 -0.36
CA ALA A 157 16.09 3.90 -1.80
C ALA A 157 14.78 4.48 -2.37
N LEU A 158 13.81 4.78 -1.52
CA LEU A 158 12.49 5.32 -1.91
C LEU A 158 12.35 6.81 -1.64
N LYS A 159 13.27 7.44 -0.91
CA LYS A 159 13.25 8.88 -0.61
C LYS A 159 13.07 9.80 -1.82
N PRO A 160 13.61 9.51 -3.02
CA PRO A 160 13.39 10.35 -4.19
C PRO A 160 11.92 10.48 -4.61
N PHE A 161 11.05 9.63 -4.08
CA PHE A 161 9.61 9.64 -4.35
C PHE A 161 8.78 10.31 -3.26
N ASP A 162 9.38 10.72 -2.15
CA ASP A 162 8.68 11.44 -1.08
C ASP A 162 8.02 12.71 -1.63
N GLY A 163 6.78 12.93 -1.21
CA GLY A 163 5.95 14.04 -1.69
C GLY A 163 5.34 13.84 -3.08
N LYS A 164 5.66 12.75 -3.78
CA LYS A 164 5.06 12.44 -5.08
C LYS A 164 3.66 11.86 -4.92
N ARG A 165 2.81 12.13 -5.90
CA ARG A 165 1.46 11.53 -5.92
C ARG A 165 1.54 10.07 -6.34
N PHE A 166 0.84 9.21 -5.61
CA PHE A 166 0.62 7.84 -6.06
C PHE A 166 -0.86 7.60 -6.37
N VAL A 167 -1.09 6.64 -7.25
CA VAL A 167 -2.44 6.15 -7.57
C VAL A 167 -2.36 4.64 -7.72
N ASP A 168 -3.11 3.94 -6.88
CA ASP A 168 -3.28 2.50 -6.95
C ASP A 168 -4.69 2.18 -7.42
N ILE A 169 -4.80 1.29 -8.39
CA ILE A 169 -6.06 0.81 -8.93
C ILE A 169 -6.20 -0.67 -8.58
N TYR A 170 -7.30 -0.98 -7.95
CA TYR A 170 -7.66 -2.34 -7.56
C TYR A 170 -8.96 -2.76 -8.27
N ARG A 171 -9.10 -4.04 -8.54
CA ARG A 171 -10.32 -4.65 -9.07
C ARG A 171 -10.98 -5.51 -8.00
N LYS A 172 -12.30 -5.39 -7.86
CA LYS A 172 -13.11 -6.25 -6.97
C LYS A 172 -13.12 -7.69 -7.48
N LEU A 173 -12.95 -8.64 -6.57
CA LEU A 173 -13.13 -10.06 -6.84
C LEU A 173 -14.59 -10.47 -6.71
#